data_c9a23b7c925d3859f4c6587f9b52a6cd
#
_entry.id   c9a23b7c925d3859f4c6587f9b52a6cd
#
_cell.length_a   1.000
_cell.length_b   1.000
_cell.length_c   1.000
_cell.angle_alpha   90.00
_cell.angle_beta   90.00
_cell.angle_gamma   90.00
#
_symmetry.space_group_name_H-M   'P 1'
#
loop_
_entity.id
_entity.type
_entity.pdbx_description
1 polymer ?
#
loop_
_entity_poly.entity_id
_entity_poly.type
_entity_poly.pdbx_seq_one_letter_code
_entity_poly.pdbx_strand_id
1 'polypeptide(L)'
;MTENFDPRQHRFSECRYFEDLAVGERFYIPSRTMTEAHFAAFQTLSGDNHPIHYDIEYCRERGHQGLLAHGFQILCFTAAGASNFALAATR
;
A
#
# COMPACT_ATOMS: atom_id res chain seq x y z
N MET A 1 -24.45 24.86 2.86
CA MET A 1 -23.35 25.28 3.71
C MET A 1 -22.24 25.80 2.84
N THR A 2 -21.72 26.87 3.23
CA THR A 2 -20.64 27.47 2.47
C THR A 2 -19.48 27.72 3.38
N GLU A 3 -18.42 27.09 3.07
CA GLU A 3 -17.16 27.36 3.71
C GLU A 3 -16.38 28.31 2.82
N ASN A 4 -15.68 29.22 3.43
CA ASN A 4 -14.74 30.05 2.68
C ASN A 4 -13.48 29.23 2.45
N PHE A 5 -13.54 28.37 1.48
CA PHE A 5 -12.41 27.50 1.16
C PHE A 5 -11.36 28.29 0.39
N ASP A 6 -10.16 28.30 0.92
CA ASP A 6 -9.01 28.93 0.26
C ASP A 6 -8.02 27.84 -0.11
N PRO A 7 -7.91 27.52 -1.40
CA PRO A 7 -6.99 26.46 -1.83
C PRO A 7 -5.54 26.71 -1.45
N ARG A 8 -5.17 27.96 -1.26
CA ARG A 8 -3.78 28.28 -0.89
C ARG A 8 -3.44 27.83 0.53
N GLN A 9 -4.44 27.63 1.36
CA GLN A 9 -4.27 27.19 2.74
C GLN A 9 -4.50 25.71 2.92
N HIS A 10 -4.91 25.04 1.85
CA HIS A 10 -5.21 23.61 1.92
C HIS A 10 -3.92 22.80 2.03
N ARG A 11 -3.91 21.85 2.96
CA ARG A 11 -2.79 20.94 3.16
C ARG A 11 -3.32 19.56 3.47
N PHE A 12 -2.61 18.54 3.02
CA PHE A 12 -2.95 17.18 3.39
C PHE A 12 -2.64 16.91 4.86
N SER A 13 -1.47 17.35 5.30
CA SER A 13 -1.05 17.19 6.67
C SER A 13 0.18 18.05 6.92
N GLU A 14 0.56 18.19 8.17
CA GLU A 14 1.80 18.87 8.50
C GLU A 14 3.00 18.09 8.00
N CYS A 15 4.03 18.82 7.60
CA CYS A 15 5.28 18.20 7.22
C CYS A 15 5.96 17.63 8.47
N ARG A 16 6.37 16.37 8.40
CA ARG A 16 7.06 15.69 9.50
C ARG A 16 8.42 15.23 9.02
N TYR A 17 9.35 15.23 9.94
CA TYR A 17 10.69 14.73 9.70
C TYR A 17 10.82 13.35 10.32
N PHE A 18 11.87 12.63 9.95
CA PHE A 18 12.10 11.32 10.52
C PHE A 18 12.08 11.34 12.06
N GLU A 19 12.66 12.39 12.64
CA GLU A 19 12.73 12.53 14.09
C GLU A 19 11.38 12.72 14.75
N ASP A 20 10.36 13.10 13.97
CA ASP A 20 9.01 13.30 14.50
C ASP A 20 8.21 12.02 14.58
N LEU A 21 8.73 10.92 14.03
CA LEU A 21 8.06 9.64 14.06
C LEU A 21 8.33 8.93 15.37
N ALA A 22 7.31 8.29 15.90
CA ALA A 22 7.42 7.57 17.18
C ALA A 22 7.16 6.09 16.95
N VAL A 23 7.92 5.25 17.67
CA VAL A 23 7.68 3.82 17.65
C VAL A 23 6.29 3.54 18.22
N GLY A 24 5.52 2.70 17.52
CA GLY A 24 4.15 2.39 17.93
C GLY A 24 3.11 3.32 17.33
N GLU A 25 3.52 4.36 16.65
CA GLU A 25 2.60 5.24 15.98
C GLU A 25 1.87 4.50 14.86
N ARG A 26 0.58 4.81 14.67
CA ARG A 26 -0.24 4.13 13.67
C ARG A 26 -0.68 5.11 12.61
N PHE A 27 -0.70 4.61 11.37
CA PHE A 27 -1.14 5.38 10.21
C PHE A 27 -2.24 4.59 9.49
N TYR A 28 -3.30 5.30 9.11
CA TYR A 28 -4.40 4.69 8.39
C TYR A 28 -4.03 4.53 6.93
N ILE A 29 -4.25 3.33 6.42
CA ILE A 29 -4.07 3.02 5.01
C ILE A 29 -5.42 2.58 4.46
N PRO A 30 -5.93 3.22 3.40
CA PRO A 30 -7.21 2.82 2.83
C PRO A 30 -7.19 1.37 2.36
N SER A 31 -8.30 0.68 2.60
CA SER A 31 -8.44 -0.69 2.09
C SER A 31 -8.63 -0.68 0.58
N ARG A 32 -8.31 -1.80 -0.03
CA ARG A 32 -8.51 -2.00 -1.45
C ARG A 32 -8.72 -3.47 -1.75
N THR A 33 -9.41 -3.74 -2.83
CA THR A 33 -9.58 -5.10 -3.31
C THR A 33 -8.44 -5.45 -4.25
N MET A 34 -7.81 -6.59 -4.02
CA MET A 34 -6.80 -7.10 -4.93
C MET A 34 -7.45 -8.00 -5.96
N THR A 35 -7.07 -7.81 -7.20
CA THR A 35 -7.55 -8.60 -8.32
C THR A 35 -6.39 -9.32 -8.96
N GLU A 36 -6.71 -10.25 -9.87
CA GLU A 36 -5.68 -10.94 -10.64
C GLU A 36 -4.80 -9.98 -11.43
N ALA A 37 -5.35 -8.84 -11.83
CA ALA A 37 -4.56 -7.82 -12.53
C ALA A 37 -3.42 -7.28 -11.65
N HIS A 38 -3.66 -7.12 -10.36
CA HIS A 38 -2.62 -6.69 -9.44
C HIS A 38 -1.52 -7.72 -9.32
N PHE A 39 -1.88 -9.00 -9.25
CA PHE A 39 -0.89 -10.08 -9.17
C PHE A 39 -0.05 -10.14 -10.43
N ALA A 40 -0.70 -10.04 -11.60
CA ALA A 40 0.01 -10.07 -12.87
C ALA A 40 0.97 -8.89 -13.02
N ALA A 41 0.54 -7.71 -12.59
CA ALA A 41 1.40 -6.52 -12.65
C ALA A 41 2.63 -6.69 -11.78
N PHE A 42 2.47 -7.22 -10.58
CA PHE A 42 3.62 -7.41 -9.69
C PHE A 42 4.53 -8.53 -10.18
N GLN A 43 3.97 -9.56 -10.80
CA GLN A 43 4.76 -10.60 -11.44
C GLN A 43 5.68 -10.00 -12.51
N THR A 44 5.12 -9.13 -13.35
CA THR A 44 5.89 -8.47 -14.40
C THR A 44 6.99 -7.60 -13.82
N LEU A 45 6.68 -6.87 -12.76
CA LEU A 45 7.62 -5.97 -12.13
C LEU A 45 8.75 -6.72 -11.43
N SER A 46 8.41 -7.76 -10.68
CA SER A 46 9.36 -8.44 -9.81
C SER A 46 10.06 -9.61 -10.47
N GLY A 47 9.44 -10.21 -11.49
CA GLY A 47 9.93 -11.46 -12.06
C GLY A 47 9.63 -12.69 -11.23
N ASP A 48 8.86 -12.55 -10.14
CA ASP A 48 8.49 -13.68 -9.30
C ASP A 48 7.33 -14.43 -9.91
N ASN A 49 7.63 -15.59 -10.49
CA ASN A 49 6.67 -16.40 -11.25
C ASN A 49 6.19 -17.62 -10.47
N HIS A 50 6.28 -17.59 -9.14
CA HIS A 50 5.83 -18.74 -8.38
C HIS A 50 4.32 -18.94 -8.51
N PRO A 51 3.85 -20.16 -8.78
CA PRO A 51 2.43 -20.42 -9.06
C PRO A 51 1.48 -20.09 -7.90
N ILE A 52 1.97 -19.97 -6.69
CA ILE A 52 1.13 -19.62 -5.55
C ILE A 52 0.46 -18.26 -5.72
N HIS A 53 0.97 -17.44 -6.62
CA HIS A 53 0.46 -16.08 -6.84
C HIS A 53 -0.55 -16.00 -7.98
N TYR A 54 -0.66 -17.02 -8.84
CA TYR A 54 -1.57 -16.92 -9.98
C TYR A 54 -2.14 -18.24 -10.49
N ASP A 55 -1.79 -19.39 -9.91
CA ASP A 55 -2.34 -20.67 -10.34
C ASP A 55 -3.28 -21.18 -9.25
N ILE A 56 -4.58 -21.04 -9.51
CA ILE A 56 -5.58 -21.41 -8.51
C ILE A 56 -5.56 -22.91 -8.19
N GLU A 57 -5.25 -23.75 -9.18
CA GLU A 57 -5.18 -25.19 -8.93
C GLU A 57 -4.00 -25.53 -8.03
N TYR A 58 -2.87 -24.86 -8.21
CA TYR A 58 -1.73 -25.03 -7.33
C TYR A 58 -2.11 -24.66 -5.89
N CYS A 59 -2.82 -23.54 -5.73
CA CYS A 59 -3.21 -23.08 -4.41
C CYS A 59 -4.18 -24.05 -3.73
N ARG A 60 -5.15 -24.55 -4.48
CA ARG A 60 -6.14 -25.51 -3.94
C ARG A 60 -5.50 -26.80 -3.48
N GLU A 61 -4.54 -27.31 -4.22
CA GLU A 61 -3.84 -28.52 -3.83
C GLU A 61 -3.09 -28.37 -2.52
N ARG A 62 -2.74 -27.15 -2.15
CA ARG A 62 -2.04 -26.85 -0.91
C ARG A 62 -2.92 -26.32 0.19
N GLY A 63 -4.24 -26.38 -0.01
CA GLY A 63 -5.20 -26.01 1.02
C GLY A 63 -5.50 -24.53 1.12
N HIS A 64 -5.09 -23.74 0.15
CA HIS A 64 -5.41 -22.31 0.11
C HIS A 64 -6.74 -22.09 -0.59
N GLN A 65 -7.50 -21.10 -0.12
CA GLN A 65 -8.80 -20.79 -0.71
C GLN A 65 -8.69 -19.96 -2.00
N GLY A 66 -7.56 -19.36 -2.24
CA GLY A 66 -7.34 -18.53 -3.41
C GLY A 66 -5.87 -18.25 -3.61
N LEU A 67 -5.59 -17.35 -4.54
CA LEU A 67 -4.23 -16.91 -4.80
C LEU A 67 -3.69 -16.14 -3.61
N LEU A 68 -2.40 -16.27 -3.37
CA LEU A 68 -1.73 -15.52 -2.31
C LEU A 68 -0.94 -14.38 -2.92
N ALA A 69 -1.00 -13.22 -2.27
CA ALA A 69 -0.26 -12.06 -2.72
C ALA A 69 1.24 -12.23 -2.41
N HIS A 70 2.07 -11.59 -3.24
CA HIS A 70 3.50 -11.52 -2.94
C HIS A 70 3.70 -10.74 -1.64
N GLY A 71 4.64 -11.20 -0.81
CA GLY A 71 4.93 -10.50 0.44
C GLY A 71 5.36 -9.06 0.22
N PHE A 72 6.26 -8.84 -0.73
CA PHE A 72 6.69 -7.48 -1.07
C PHE A 72 5.59 -6.65 -1.69
N GLN A 73 4.62 -7.27 -2.37
CA GLN A 73 3.48 -6.55 -2.90
C GLN A 73 2.63 -5.97 -1.78
N ILE A 74 2.42 -6.74 -0.71
CA ILE A 74 1.67 -6.25 0.44
C ILE A 74 2.42 -5.09 1.09
N LEU A 75 3.72 -5.19 1.20
CA LEU A 75 4.52 -4.11 1.74
C LEU A 75 4.39 -2.84 0.89
N CYS A 76 4.32 -2.97 -0.43
CA CYS A 76 4.15 -1.83 -1.32
C CYS A 76 2.84 -1.07 -1.08
N PHE A 77 1.84 -1.72 -0.50
CA PHE A 77 0.56 -1.06 -0.22
C PHE A 77 0.68 0.02 0.84
N THR A 78 1.74 0.01 1.62
CA THR A 78 1.97 1.09 2.57
C THR A 78 2.19 2.43 1.88
N ALA A 79 2.58 2.41 0.61
CA ALA A 79 2.77 3.65 -0.15
C ALA A 79 1.48 4.44 -0.31
N ALA A 80 0.32 3.76 -0.32
CA ALA A 80 -0.96 4.45 -0.43
C ALA A 80 -1.24 5.33 0.78
N GLY A 81 -0.79 4.91 1.96
CA GLY A 81 -0.91 5.73 3.16
C GLY A 81 0.13 6.82 3.23
N ALA A 82 1.32 6.55 2.71
CA ALA A 82 2.41 7.50 2.79
C ALA A 82 2.15 8.80 2.03
N SER A 83 1.31 8.76 0.99
CA SER A 83 0.99 9.95 0.23
C SER A 83 0.04 10.90 0.96
N ASN A 84 -0.51 10.48 2.09
CA ASN A 84 -1.48 11.27 2.84
C ASN A 84 -0.84 12.20 3.87
N PHE A 85 0.46 12.15 4.01
CA PHE A 85 1.17 13.08 4.89
C PHE A 85 2.53 13.40 4.29
N ALA A 86 3.00 14.60 4.59
CA ALA A 86 4.29 15.06 4.10
C ALA A 86 5.38 14.60 5.06
N LEU A 87 6.44 14.03 4.49
CA LEU A 87 7.57 13.58 5.27
C LEU A 87 8.85 14.09 4.62
N ALA A 88 9.58 14.90 5.34
CA ALA A 88 10.92 15.30 4.93
C ALA A 88 11.92 14.30 5.46
N ALA A 89 13.12 14.31 4.92
CA ALA A 89 14.12 13.29 5.26
C ALA A 89 14.56 13.44 6.72
N THR A 90 15.32 14.46 7.02
CA THR A 90 15.81 14.74 8.38
C THR A 90 15.99 16.23 8.53
N ARG A 91 16.01 16.67 9.76
CA ARG A 91 16.28 18.07 10.03
C ARG A 91 17.72 18.45 9.76
#